data_ecd0a474f32b312c5ad16a79dfbb8650
#
_entry.id   ecd0a474f32b312c5ad16a79dfbb8650
#
_cell.length_a   1.000
_cell.length_b   1.000
_cell.length_c   1.000
_cell.angle_alpha   90.00
_cell.angle_beta   90.00
_cell.angle_gamma   90.00
#
_symmetry.space_group_name_H-M   'P 1'
#
loop_
_entity.id
_entity.type
_entity.pdbx_description
1 polymer ?
#
loop_
_entity_poly.entity_id
_entity_poly.type
_entity_poly.pdbx_seq_one_letter_code
_entity_poly.pdbx_strand_id
1 'polypeptide(L)'
;MKTFAAINVGSYEQSLKIYTITKNSGIREVDWIRNRLDLGGTFATGKLSHEVMDELCAVLRNVVSIMEGYRVDDYRACATSAIRETKNTAIVLDQIMQRTGVKLDVLSNSEQRFLDYKSIASRGGFEKIIEKGTLVLDIGGGSIQMSLFDKDKLSATQNMRLGVLRLQEKMSRLNVRPSENGPLLEELLEAQLSVFRKMYLKDRVIENIIVVDDYISALILGKLGKVAGSGYLDRDSMASYMNYLQDHTDMEIVRYFDTPEENVPLLRISSAIVRQVALMTDAKMIWAPGVSLCDGMVYEYAEEYKLLAQVHDFEQDIVTCARGISKRYMGSKRRAETLEQIALTIFDSMKRVHGMGRRERLLLRIATLLHDCGKYISMVNLGECSYAIIMATEIIGLSHREREIVANIVRYNHLEFDYSMENSEGIDREEYLTIVKLTAILQIANALDCSH
;
A
#
# COMPACT_ATOMS: atom_id res chain seq x y z
N MET A 1 12.16 -16.93 21.65
CA MET A 1 12.75 -15.98 20.70
C MET A 1 12.60 -16.55 19.32
N LYS A 2 12.07 -15.79 18.37
CA LYS A 2 12.03 -16.17 16.95
C LYS A 2 12.86 -15.19 16.14
N THR A 3 13.52 -15.68 15.12
CA THR A 3 14.27 -14.87 14.15
C THR A 3 13.49 -14.84 12.85
N PHE A 4 13.17 -13.65 12.35
CA PHE A 4 12.37 -13.45 11.15
C PHE A 4 13.12 -12.59 10.14
N ALA A 5 13.02 -12.92 8.86
CA ALA A 5 13.59 -12.13 7.78
C ALA A 5 12.48 -11.52 6.91
N ALA A 6 12.58 -10.23 6.64
CA ALA A 6 11.73 -9.54 5.68
C ALA A 6 12.57 -9.13 4.47
N ILE A 7 12.13 -9.54 3.27
CA ILE A 7 12.79 -9.24 2.00
C ILE A 7 11.86 -8.36 1.19
N ASN A 8 12.32 -7.17 0.81
CA ASN A 8 11.61 -6.28 -0.10
C ASN A 8 12.37 -6.17 -1.43
N VAL A 9 11.75 -6.60 -2.51
CA VAL A 9 12.22 -6.37 -3.88
C VAL A 9 11.56 -5.10 -4.41
N GLY A 10 12.17 -3.97 -4.09
CA GLY A 10 11.75 -2.65 -4.54
C GLY A 10 12.17 -2.34 -5.96
N SER A 11 11.70 -1.22 -6.52
CA SER A 11 12.03 -0.82 -7.89
C SER A 11 13.45 -0.33 -8.07
N TYR A 12 14.09 0.14 -7.00
CA TYR A 12 15.43 0.72 -7.03
C TYR A 12 16.41 0.02 -6.09
N GLU A 13 15.88 -0.56 -5.05
CA GLU A 13 16.66 -1.21 -4.01
C GLU A 13 16.00 -2.51 -3.57
N GLN A 14 16.81 -3.52 -3.30
CA GLN A 14 16.40 -4.74 -2.64
C GLN A 14 16.93 -4.72 -1.23
N SER A 15 16.06 -4.89 -0.26
CA SER A 15 16.42 -4.87 1.15
C SER A 15 16.07 -6.17 1.86
N LEU A 16 16.95 -6.57 2.76
CA LEU A 16 16.77 -7.64 3.72
C LEU A 16 16.89 -7.03 5.11
N LYS A 17 15.85 -7.17 5.93
CA LYS A 17 15.93 -6.89 7.36
C LYS A 17 15.79 -8.17 8.17
N ILE A 18 16.65 -8.34 9.15
CA ILE A 18 16.62 -9.45 10.11
C ILE A 18 16.08 -8.93 11.44
N TYR A 19 15.12 -9.62 11.99
CA TYR A 19 14.49 -9.26 13.26
C TYR A 19 14.54 -10.41 14.26
N THR A 20 14.63 -10.06 15.53
CA THR A 20 14.31 -10.96 16.65
C THR A 20 12.98 -10.55 17.28
N ILE A 21 12.14 -11.53 17.56
CA ILE A 21 10.82 -11.31 18.13
C ILE A 21 10.72 -12.07 19.46
N THR A 22 10.41 -11.35 20.54
CA THR A 22 10.20 -11.95 21.85
C THR A 22 8.96 -11.33 22.51
N LYS A 23 8.28 -12.09 23.36
CA LYS A 23 7.08 -11.59 24.08
C LYS A 23 7.40 -10.41 25.01
N ASN A 24 8.62 -10.33 25.53
CA ASN A 24 9.01 -9.33 26.53
C ASN A 24 9.58 -8.05 25.92
N SER A 25 10.37 -8.16 24.82
CA SER A 25 11.04 -7.02 24.20
C SER A 25 10.44 -6.63 22.84
N GLY A 26 9.37 -7.32 22.42
CA GLY A 26 8.71 -7.04 21.13
C GLY A 26 9.57 -7.41 19.94
N ILE A 27 9.48 -6.59 18.87
CA ILE A 27 10.26 -6.69 17.65
C ILE A 27 11.53 -5.85 17.80
N ARG A 28 12.68 -6.45 17.49
CA ARG A 28 13.98 -5.77 17.44
C ARG A 28 14.65 -6.04 16.11
N GLU A 29 14.98 -5.00 15.37
CA GLU A 29 15.85 -5.08 14.20
C GLU A 29 17.27 -5.47 14.62
N VAL A 30 17.81 -6.49 13.95
CA VAL A 30 19.18 -7.03 14.20
C VAL A 30 20.13 -6.54 13.14
N ASP A 31 19.69 -6.58 11.88
CA ASP A 31 20.51 -6.20 10.74
C ASP A 31 19.64 -5.68 9.59
N TRP A 32 20.22 -4.81 8.76
CA TRP A 32 19.61 -4.24 7.58
C TRP A 32 20.60 -4.21 6.43
N ILE A 33 20.42 -5.09 5.46
CA ILE A 33 21.23 -5.22 4.27
C ILE A 33 20.48 -4.63 3.08
N ARG A 34 21.17 -3.78 2.33
CA ARG A 34 20.62 -3.07 1.19
C ARG A 34 21.47 -3.34 -0.05
N ASN A 35 20.83 -3.73 -1.12
CA ASN A 35 21.44 -3.90 -2.44
C ASN A 35 20.76 -2.99 -3.43
N ARG A 36 21.54 -2.17 -4.10
CA ARG A 36 21.05 -1.30 -5.13
C ARG A 36 21.01 -2.04 -6.46
N LEU A 37 19.84 -2.23 -7.00
CA LEU A 37 19.60 -2.77 -8.33
C LEU A 37 18.36 -2.08 -8.91
N ASP A 38 18.58 -1.29 -9.95
CA ASP A 38 17.50 -0.53 -10.59
C ASP A 38 16.64 -1.44 -11.48
N LEU A 39 15.43 -1.72 -11.01
CA LEU A 39 14.40 -2.41 -11.77
C LEU A 39 13.49 -1.41 -12.53
N GLY A 40 13.74 -0.09 -12.42
CA GLY A 40 12.91 0.97 -12.99
C GLY A 40 12.81 0.93 -14.49
N GLY A 41 13.81 0.39 -15.21
CA GLY A 41 13.76 0.18 -16.66
C GLY A 41 12.56 -0.66 -17.11
N THR A 42 11.93 -1.44 -16.22
CA THR A 42 10.70 -2.19 -16.49
C THR A 42 9.51 -1.29 -16.77
N PHE A 43 9.45 -0.07 -16.19
CA PHE A 43 8.35 0.87 -16.43
C PHE A 43 8.29 1.36 -17.88
N ALA A 44 9.45 1.44 -18.55
CA ALA A 44 9.57 1.84 -19.93
C ALA A 44 9.30 0.70 -20.91
N THR A 45 9.92 -0.46 -20.65
CA THR A 45 9.90 -1.62 -21.55
C THR A 45 8.70 -2.53 -21.31
N GLY A 46 8.16 -2.52 -20.10
CA GLY A 46 7.11 -3.42 -19.61
C GLY A 46 7.61 -4.86 -19.40
N LYS A 47 8.94 -5.08 -19.40
CA LYS A 47 9.54 -6.41 -19.19
C LYS A 47 10.83 -6.29 -18.39
N LEU A 48 11.08 -7.25 -17.52
CA LEU A 48 12.37 -7.44 -16.88
C LEU A 48 13.31 -8.16 -17.87
N SER A 49 14.49 -7.59 -18.13
CA SER A 49 15.48 -8.20 -19.03
C SER A 49 16.20 -9.40 -18.39
N HIS A 50 16.86 -10.21 -19.21
CA HIS A 50 17.62 -11.36 -18.70
C HIS A 50 18.80 -10.94 -17.82
N GLU A 51 19.48 -9.87 -18.19
CA GLU A 51 20.63 -9.34 -17.44
C GLU A 51 20.22 -8.90 -16.03
N VAL A 52 19.14 -8.08 -15.95
CA VAL A 52 18.59 -7.62 -14.67
C VAL A 52 18.05 -8.79 -13.84
N MET A 53 17.47 -9.81 -14.50
CA MET A 53 17.06 -11.05 -13.83
C MET A 53 18.24 -11.80 -13.23
N ASP A 54 19.36 -11.90 -13.96
CA ASP A 54 20.56 -12.58 -13.48
C ASP A 54 21.14 -11.87 -12.26
N GLU A 55 21.19 -10.55 -12.29
CA GLU A 55 21.63 -9.72 -11.16
C GLU A 55 20.69 -9.88 -9.96
N LEU A 56 19.36 -9.81 -10.17
CA LEU A 56 18.39 -10.00 -9.10
C LEU A 56 18.51 -11.38 -8.45
N CYS A 57 18.67 -12.44 -9.25
CA CYS A 57 18.87 -13.77 -8.72
C CYS A 57 20.21 -13.90 -7.97
N ALA A 58 21.25 -13.18 -8.38
CA ALA A 58 22.52 -13.15 -7.64
C ALA A 58 22.35 -12.47 -6.27
N VAL A 59 21.67 -11.34 -6.22
CA VAL A 59 21.33 -10.65 -4.96
C VAL A 59 20.51 -11.56 -4.05
N LEU A 60 19.47 -12.23 -4.56
CA LEU A 60 18.59 -13.08 -3.75
C LEU A 60 19.33 -14.35 -3.25
N ARG A 61 20.28 -14.94 -4.01
CA ARG A 61 21.13 -16.02 -3.49
C ARG A 61 21.98 -15.56 -2.31
N ASN A 62 22.55 -14.36 -2.40
CA ASN A 62 23.29 -13.78 -1.28
C ASN A 62 22.39 -13.57 -0.06
N VAL A 63 21.17 -13.08 -0.25
CA VAL A 63 20.15 -12.94 0.80
C VAL A 63 19.85 -14.28 1.48
N VAL A 64 19.71 -15.37 0.71
CA VAL A 64 19.50 -16.72 1.26
C VAL A 64 20.68 -17.14 2.14
N SER A 65 21.91 -16.96 1.66
CA SER A 65 23.11 -17.28 2.43
C SER A 65 23.21 -16.48 3.75
N ILE A 66 22.81 -15.20 3.72
CA ILE A 66 22.76 -14.37 4.93
C ILE A 66 21.70 -14.90 5.91
N MET A 67 20.50 -15.23 5.44
CA MET A 67 19.45 -15.80 6.28
C MET A 67 19.89 -17.12 6.95
N GLU A 68 20.60 -17.98 6.23
CA GLU A 68 21.19 -19.20 6.78
C GLU A 68 22.19 -18.88 7.89
N GLY A 69 23.07 -17.89 7.68
CA GLY A 69 24.03 -17.41 8.66
C GLY A 69 23.38 -16.90 9.96
N TYR A 70 22.25 -16.22 9.85
CA TYR A 70 21.46 -15.77 10.99
C TYR A 70 20.54 -16.84 11.58
N ARG A 71 20.46 -18.03 10.98
CA ARG A 71 19.55 -19.12 11.37
C ARG A 71 18.10 -18.63 11.48
N VAL A 72 17.63 -17.97 10.42
CA VAL A 72 16.29 -17.42 10.35
C VAL A 72 15.25 -18.56 10.46
N ASP A 73 14.28 -18.42 11.38
CA ASP A 73 13.22 -19.41 11.59
C ASP A 73 12.14 -19.35 10.50
N ASP A 74 11.86 -18.14 10.01
CA ASP A 74 10.82 -17.88 9.00
C ASP A 74 11.11 -16.60 8.23
N TYR A 75 10.60 -16.48 7.00
CA TYR A 75 10.78 -15.28 6.20
C TYR A 75 9.54 -14.92 5.38
N ARG A 76 9.44 -13.66 4.99
CA ARG A 76 8.52 -13.19 3.96
C ARG A 76 9.28 -12.37 2.93
N ALA A 77 9.05 -12.65 1.65
CA ALA A 77 9.64 -11.90 0.55
C ALA A 77 8.53 -11.30 -0.32
N CYS A 78 8.57 -9.99 -0.50
CA CYS A 78 7.59 -9.26 -1.27
C CYS A 78 8.23 -8.44 -2.38
N ALA A 79 7.54 -8.33 -3.52
CA ALA A 79 7.89 -7.45 -4.62
C ALA A 79 6.82 -6.37 -4.81
N THR A 80 7.26 -5.20 -5.27
CA THR A 80 6.41 -4.03 -5.46
C THR A 80 6.28 -3.64 -6.94
N SER A 81 6.15 -2.36 -7.23
CA SER A 81 5.70 -1.83 -8.54
C SER A 81 6.49 -2.33 -9.74
N ALA A 82 7.82 -2.46 -9.70
CA ALA A 82 8.60 -2.88 -10.85
C ALA A 82 8.25 -4.31 -11.31
N ILE A 83 8.12 -5.25 -10.37
CA ILE A 83 7.73 -6.64 -10.67
C ILE A 83 6.21 -6.72 -10.96
N ARG A 84 5.40 -5.98 -10.23
CA ARG A 84 3.94 -5.98 -10.39
C ARG A 84 3.51 -5.50 -11.77
N GLU A 85 4.19 -4.50 -12.34
CA GLU A 85 3.82 -3.89 -13.62
C GLU A 85 4.49 -4.56 -14.83
N THR A 86 5.38 -5.55 -14.61
CA THR A 86 6.00 -6.26 -15.73
C THR A 86 5.07 -7.29 -16.36
N LYS A 87 5.10 -7.39 -17.69
CA LYS A 87 4.26 -8.33 -18.47
C LYS A 87 4.73 -9.78 -18.36
N ASN A 88 5.98 -10.01 -17.95
CA ASN A 88 6.56 -11.34 -17.79
C ASN A 88 6.67 -11.78 -16.33
N THR A 89 5.80 -11.25 -15.45
CA THR A 89 5.80 -11.52 -14.00
C THR A 89 5.83 -13.01 -13.67
N ALA A 90 5.01 -13.82 -14.32
CA ALA A 90 4.98 -15.28 -14.06
C ALA A 90 6.34 -15.93 -14.32
N ILE A 91 7.02 -15.57 -15.42
CA ILE A 91 8.36 -16.07 -15.75
C ILE A 91 9.38 -15.58 -14.73
N VAL A 92 9.29 -14.30 -14.32
CA VAL A 92 10.17 -13.70 -13.30
C VAL A 92 10.06 -14.47 -11.99
N LEU A 93 8.87 -14.73 -11.51
CA LEU A 93 8.63 -15.44 -10.23
C LEU A 93 9.11 -16.89 -10.30
N ASP A 94 8.84 -17.59 -11.42
CA ASP A 94 9.32 -18.96 -11.62
C ASP A 94 10.86 -19.01 -11.61
N GLN A 95 11.52 -18.14 -12.36
CA GLN A 95 12.98 -18.07 -12.42
C GLN A 95 13.61 -17.75 -11.04
N ILE A 96 13.03 -16.84 -10.28
CA ILE A 96 13.48 -16.54 -8.91
C ILE A 96 13.35 -17.80 -8.05
N MET A 97 12.20 -18.44 -8.06
CA MET A 97 11.96 -19.65 -7.26
C MET A 97 12.93 -20.78 -7.64
N GLN A 98 13.09 -21.09 -8.94
CA GLN A 98 13.96 -22.16 -9.42
C GLN A 98 15.45 -21.91 -9.14
N ARG A 99 15.89 -20.66 -9.22
CA ARG A 99 17.30 -20.29 -9.13
C ARG A 99 17.77 -19.92 -7.72
N THR A 100 16.85 -19.56 -6.82
CA THR A 100 17.19 -19.05 -5.49
C THR A 100 16.45 -19.75 -4.35
N GLY A 101 15.36 -20.47 -4.65
CA GLY A 101 14.47 -21.05 -3.64
C GLY A 101 13.60 -20.01 -2.90
N VAL A 102 13.69 -18.72 -3.25
CA VAL A 102 12.89 -17.68 -2.60
C VAL A 102 11.49 -17.65 -3.22
N LYS A 103 10.47 -17.85 -2.39
CA LYS A 103 9.09 -17.58 -2.76
C LYS A 103 8.81 -16.09 -2.63
N LEU A 104 8.56 -15.42 -3.75
CA LEU A 104 8.33 -13.99 -3.81
C LEU A 104 6.85 -13.69 -4.06
N ASP A 105 6.20 -12.97 -3.14
CA ASP A 105 4.82 -12.53 -3.27
C ASP A 105 4.77 -11.14 -3.91
N VAL A 106 3.97 -10.97 -4.97
CA VAL A 106 3.79 -9.66 -5.62
C VAL A 106 2.63 -8.94 -4.98
N LEU A 107 2.92 -7.89 -4.23
CA LEU A 107 1.90 -7.11 -3.53
C LEU A 107 1.09 -6.24 -4.49
N SER A 108 -0.23 -6.22 -4.32
CA SER A 108 -1.07 -5.15 -4.87
C SER A 108 -0.75 -3.80 -4.19
N ASN A 109 -1.18 -2.70 -4.80
CA ASN A 109 -1.03 -1.38 -4.16
C ASN A 109 -1.72 -1.32 -2.79
N SER A 110 -2.86 -1.99 -2.66
CA SER A 110 -3.64 -2.00 -1.42
C SER A 110 -2.96 -2.78 -0.30
N GLU A 111 -2.35 -3.93 -0.62
CA GLU A 111 -1.58 -4.74 0.34
C GLU A 111 -0.30 -4.02 0.78
N GLN A 112 0.44 -3.46 -0.18
CA GLN A 112 1.64 -2.68 0.11
C GLN A 112 1.31 -1.56 1.10
N ARG A 113 0.30 -0.73 0.79
CA ARG A 113 -0.14 0.37 1.65
C ARG A 113 -0.56 -0.09 3.05
N PHE A 114 -1.20 -1.25 3.13
CA PHE A 114 -1.63 -1.81 4.42
C PHE A 114 -0.44 -2.21 5.29
N LEU A 115 0.62 -2.77 4.67
CA LEU A 115 1.88 -3.04 5.36
C LEU A 115 2.60 -1.75 5.77
N ASP A 116 2.57 -0.71 4.94
CA ASP A 116 3.15 0.60 5.28
C ASP A 116 2.44 1.21 6.50
N TYR A 117 1.12 1.07 6.63
CA TYR A 117 0.41 1.49 7.86
C TYR A 117 0.84 0.68 9.08
N LYS A 118 0.96 -0.62 8.94
CA LYS A 118 1.47 -1.48 10.02
C LYS A 118 2.89 -1.09 10.42
N SER A 119 3.73 -0.73 9.46
CA SER A 119 5.09 -0.25 9.73
C SER A 119 5.11 1.04 10.54
N ILE A 120 4.25 2.00 10.20
CA ILE A 120 4.11 3.27 10.94
C ILE A 120 3.60 3.00 12.35
N ALA A 121 2.57 2.18 12.50
CA ALA A 121 1.99 1.83 13.79
C ALA A 121 2.99 1.13 14.72
N SER A 122 3.95 0.38 14.16
CA SER A 122 5.01 -0.30 14.92
C SER A 122 5.93 0.65 15.69
N ARG A 123 6.04 1.92 15.25
CA ARG A 123 6.90 2.94 15.91
C ARG A 123 6.24 3.65 17.09
N GLY A 124 4.97 3.42 17.32
CA GLY A 124 4.21 4.09 18.37
C GLY A 124 3.88 5.57 18.04
N GLY A 125 2.87 6.10 18.67
CA GLY A 125 2.41 7.49 18.45
C GLY A 125 1.48 7.67 17.24
N PHE A 126 1.34 6.69 16.37
CA PHE A 126 0.46 6.72 15.20
C PHE A 126 -0.97 7.07 15.58
N GLU A 127 -1.55 6.41 16.58
CA GLU A 127 -2.91 6.63 17.08
C GLU A 127 -3.18 8.10 17.42
N LYS A 128 -2.26 8.75 18.15
CA LYS A 128 -2.39 10.17 18.54
C LYS A 128 -2.31 11.12 17.35
N ILE A 129 -1.53 10.76 16.33
CA ILE A 129 -1.36 11.60 15.15
C ILE A 129 -2.61 11.56 14.29
N ILE A 130 -3.20 10.38 14.10
CA ILE A 130 -4.40 10.18 13.25
C ILE A 130 -5.70 10.64 13.90
N GLU A 131 -5.73 10.94 15.22
CA GLU A 131 -6.86 11.63 15.86
C GLU A 131 -7.19 12.96 15.17
N LYS A 132 -6.16 13.62 14.62
CA LYS A 132 -6.29 14.83 13.81
C LYS A 132 -6.25 14.49 12.34
N GLY A 133 -6.69 15.44 11.51
CA GLY A 133 -6.57 15.30 10.06
C GLY A 133 -5.12 15.04 9.66
N THR A 134 -4.84 13.84 9.18
CA THR A 134 -3.49 13.37 8.86
C THR A 134 -3.45 12.80 7.45
N LEU A 135 -2.46 13.20 6.67
CA LEU A 135 -2.13 12.63 5.37
C LEU A 135 -0.93 11.70 5.52
N VAL A 136 -1.09 10.43 5.22
CA VAL A 136 0.03 9.50 5.03
C VAL A 136 0.42 9.53 3.56
N LEU A 137 1.67 9.86 3.30
CA LEU A 137 2.29 9.95 1.99
C LEU A 137 3.39 8.90 1.89
N ASP A 138 3.14 7.84 1.13
CA ASP A 138 4.13 6.82 0.79
C ASP A 138 4.68 7.10 -0.61
N ILE A 139 6.00 7.26 -0.73
CA ILE A 139 6.69 7.62 -1.98
C ILE A 139 7.53 6.43 -2.42
N GLY A 140 7.05 5.71 -3.42
CA GLY A 140 7.78 4.62 -4.05
C GLY A 140 8.42 5.00 -5.38
N GLY A 141 9.19 4.06 -5.95
CA GLY A 141 9.85 4.26 -7.25
C GLY A 141 8.86 4.41 -8.41
N GLY A 142 7.78 3.63 -8.43
CA GLY A 142 6.78 3.63 -9.51
C GLY A 142 5.53 4.46 -9.25
N SER A 143 5.17 4.68 -7.99
CA SER A 143 3.94 5.39 -7.60
C SER A 143 4.09 6.10 -6.25
N ILE A 144 3.21 7.07 -6.01
CA ILE A 144 2.95 7.61 -4.67
C ILE A 144 1.57 7.14 -4.21
N GLN A 145 1.46 6.90 -2.92
CA GLN A 145 0.21 6.53 -2.28
C GLN A 145 -0.15 7.57 -1.22
N MET A 146 -1.37 8.06 -1.27
CA MET A 146 -1.86 9.08 -0.35
C MET A 146 -3.08 8.55 0.39
N SER A 147 -3.07 8.68 1.71
CA SER A 147 -4.15 8.20 2.57
C SER A 147 -4.50 9.21 3.63
N LEU A 148 -5.79 9.48 3.76
CA LEU A 148 -6.32 10.48 4.67
C LEU A 148 -6.93 9.80 5.89
N PHE A 149 -6.43 10.17 7.05
CA PHE A 149 -7.02 9.84 8.34
C PHE A 149 -7.69 11.06 8.95
N ASP A 150 -8.81 10.84 9.62
CA ASP A 150 -9.54 11.82 10.39
C ASP A 150 -10.29 11.11 11.52
N LYS A 151 -10.10 11.58 12.75
CA LYS A 151 -10.71 11.00 13.95
C LYS A 151 -10.48 9.49 14.05
N ASP A 152 -9.22 9.08 13.98
CA ASP A 152 -8.73 7.70 14.06
C ASP A 152 -9.17 6.78 12.91
N LYS A 153 -9.74 7.32 11.84
CA LYS A 153 -10.33 6.54 10.76
C LYS A 153 -9.76 6.90 9.41
N LEU A 154 -9.43 5.88 8.64
CA LEU A 154 -9.10 6.04 7.24
C LEU A 154 -10.32 6.52 6.45
N SER A 155 -10.24 7.73 5.89
CA SER A 155 -11.35 8.35 5.20
C SER A 155 -11.27 8.31 3.68
N ALA A 156 -10.07 8.25 3.13
CA ALA A 156 -9.82 8.14 1.70
C ALA A 156 -8.41 7.60 1.44
N THR A 157 -8.23 6.95 0.31
CA THR A 157 -6.94 6.48 -0.16
C THR A 157 -6.88 6.55 -1.67
N GLN A 158 -5.71 6.94 -2.22
CA GLN A 158 -5.48 7.06 -3.64
C GLN A 158 -4.05 6.69 -4.00
N ASN A 159 -3.90 5.91 -5.07
CA ASN A 159 -2.61 5.65 -5.70
C ASN A 159 -2.46 6.52 -6.94
N MET A 160 -1.27 7.08 -7.15
CA MET A 160 -0.92 7.88 -8.32
C MET A 160 0.39 7.39 -8.92
N ARG A 161 0.46 7.29 -10.24
CA ARG A 161 1.67 6.85 -10.97
C ARG A 161 2.69 7.98 -11.10
N LEU A 162 3.14 8.50 -9.94
CA LEU A 162 4.08 9.62 -9.78
C LEU A 162 5.31 9.23 -8.95
N GLY A 163 5.73 7.97 -9.00
CA GLY A 163 6.91 7.50 -8.25
C GLY A 163 8.20 8.17 -8.73
N VAL A 164 9.20 8.22 -7.86
CA VAL A 164 10.46 8.96 -8.10
C VAL A 164 11.21 8.51 -9.35
N LEU A 165 11.30 7.20 -9.60
CA LEU A 165 11.96 6.67 -10.80
C LEU A 165 11.18 6.95 -12.07
N ARG A 166 9.85 6.84 -11.99
CA ARG A 166 8.98 7.15 -13.12
C ARG A 166 9.03 8.62 -13.51
N LEU A 167 9.09 9.52 -12.54
CA LEU A 167 9.26 10.95 -12.78
C LEU A 167 10.65 11.24 -13.35
N GLN A 168 11.70 10.66 -12.78
CA GLN A 168 13.07 10.79 -13.28
C GLN A 168 13.18 10.35 -14.74
N GLU A 169 12.65 9.17 -15.08
CA GLU A 169 12.64 8.65 -16.44
C GLU A 169 11.85 9.57 -17.40
N LYS A 170 10.68 10.03 -16.98
CA LYS A 170 9.85 10.95 -17.76
C LYS A 170 10.58 12.26 -18.04
N MET A 171 11.24 12.84 -17.05
CA MET A 171 12.02 14.06 -17.22
C MET A 171 13.22 13.86 -18.14
N SER A 172 13.93 12.73 -18.02
CA SER A 172 15.07 12.38 -18.87
C SER A 172 14.66 12.27 -20.35
N ARG A 173 13.49 11.70 -20.61
CA ARG A 173 12.95 11.56 -21.99
C ARG A 173 12.56 12.90 -22.63
N LEU A 174 12.13 13.85 -21.83
CA LEU A 174 11.74 15.18 -22.32
C LEU A 174 12.95 16.05 -22.67
N ASN A 175 14.17 15.64 -22.29
CA ASN A 175 15.44 16.31 -22.59
C ASN A 175 15.42 17.83 -22.31
N VAL A 176 14.86 18.19 -21.15
CA VAL A 176 14.66 19.58 -20.72
C VAL A 176 15.97 20.16 -20.16
N ARG A 177 16.15 21.46 -20.28
CA ARG A 177 17.32 22.12 -19.69
C ARG A 177 17.34 21.99 -18.17
N PRO A 178 18.50 21.83 -17.52
CA PRO A 178 18.58 21.69 -16.07
C PRO A 178 17.82 22.78 -15.28
N SER A 179 17.81 24.01 -15.77
CA SER A 179 17.06 25.12 -15.17
C SER A 179 15.54 25.01 -15.24
N GLU A 180 15.02 24.18 -16.14
CA GLU A 180 13.59 23.95 -16.36
C GLU A 180 13.09 22.69 -15.68
N ASN A 181 13.99 21.86 -15.10
CA ASN A 181 13.62 20.61 -14.44
C ASN A 181 12.68 20.82 -13.23
N GLY A 182 12.94 21.82 -12.42
CA GLY A 182 12.11 22.15 -11.26
C GLY A 182 10.67 22.53 -11.65
N PRO A 183 10.48 23.56 -12.50
CA PRO A 183 9.15 23.93 -12.99
C PRO A 183 8.39 22.81 -13.70
N LEU A 184 9.07 22.00 -14.52
CA LEU A 184 8.46 20.85 -15.18
C LEU A 184 7.98 19.78 -14.18
N LEU A 185 8.80 19.48 -13.19
CA LEU A 185 8.44 18.54 -12.13
C LEU A 185 7.22 19.02 -11.36
N GLU A 186 7.16 20.31 -11.01
CA GLU A 186 6.03 20.94 -10.34
C GLU A 186 4.75 20.85 -11.19
N GLU A 187 4.83 21.09 -12.49
CA GLU A 187 3.69 20.95 -13.41
C GLU A 187 3.18 19.51 -13.48
N LEU A 188 4.09 18.54 -13.60
CA LEU A 188 3.75 17.12 -13.64
C LEU A 188 3.06 16.66 -12.35
N LEU A 189 3.49 17.16 -11.21
CA LEU A 189 2.90 16.87 -9.90
C LEU A 189 1.54 17.56 -9.76
N GLU A 190 1.43 18.85 -10.05
CA GLU A 190 0.20 19.62 -9.88
C GLU A 190 -0.94 19.04 -10.75
N ALA A 191 -0.65 18.59 -11.96
CA ALA A 191 -1.64 18.01 -12.86
C ALA A 191 -2.46 16.85 -12.22
N GLN A 192 -1.82 16.03 -11.36
CA GLN A 192 -2.49 14.92 -10.67
C GLN A 192 -2.90 15.27 -9.24
N LEU A 193 -2.06 16.00 -8.51
CA LEU A 193 -2.35 16.40 -7.13
C LEU A 193 -3.55 17.35 -7.03
N SER A 194 -3.77 18.20 -8.05
CA SER A 194 -4.96 19.07 -8.10
C SER A 194 -6.28 18.29 -8.12
N VAL A 195 -6.31 17.13 -8.76
CA VAL A 195 -7.47 16.24 -8.77
C VAL A 195 -7.70 15.67 -7.37
N PHE A 196 -6.64 15.18 -6.73
CA PHE A 196 -6.72 14.67 -5.36
C PHE A 196 -7.21 15.75 -4.38
N ARG A 197 -6.66 16.97 -4.46
CA ARG A 197 -7.08 18.12 -3.66
C ARG A 197 -8.56 18.41 -3.81
N LYS A 198 -9.08 18.50 -5.05
CA LYS A 198 -10.50 18.76 -5.34
C LYS A 198 -11.42 17.66 -4.81
N MET A 199 -11.00 16.40 -4.91
CA MET A 199 -11.85 15.26 -4.55
C MET A 199 -11.85 14.96 -3.04
N TYR A 200 -10.73 15.16 -2.37
CA TYR A 200 -10.54 14.62 -1.03
C TYR A 200 -10.20 15.66 0.05
N LEU A 201 -9.62 16.82 -0.31
CA LEU A 201 -9.18 17.83 0.66
C LEU A 201 -10.10 19.04 0.81
N LYS A 202 -11.08 19.24 -0.09
CA LYS A 202 -11.88 20.46 -0.21
C LYS A 202 -12.45 21.01 1.11
N ASP A 203 -12.90 20.11 2.00
CA ASP A 203 -13.57 20.47 3.26
C ASP A 203 -12.85 19.87 4.49
N ARG A 204 -11.54 19.62 4.37
CA ARG A 204 -10.76 18.96 5.41
C ARG A 204 -9.54 19.77 5.79
N VAL A 205 -9.28 19.87 7.09
CA VAL A 205 -8.07 20.44 7.64
C VAL A 205 -7.10 19.29 7.88
N ILE A 206 -5.93 19.33 7.22
CA ILE A 206 -4.86 18.36 7.40
C ILE A 206 -3.78 19.02 8.25
N GLU A 207 -3.66 18.61 9.50
CA GLU A 207 -2.69 19.17 10.44
C GLU A 207 -1.33 18.48 10.37
N ASN A 208 -1.31 17.18 10.00
CA ASN A 208 -0.10 16.36 9.99
C ASN A 208 0.11 15.67 8.65
N ILE A 209 1.38 15.50 8.27
CA ILE A 209 1.81 14.64 7.17
C ILE A 209 2.75 13.58 7.75
N ILE A 210 2.49 12.31 7.45
CA ILE A 210 3.41 11.20 7.72
C ILE A 210 4.03 10.82 6.37
N VAL A 211 5.36 10.82 6.29
CA VAL A 211 6.09 10.47 5.06
C VAL A 211 6.77 9.12 5.24
N VAL A 212 6.45 8.19 4.36
CA VAL A 212 7.18 6.93 4.19
C VAL A 212 7.97 7.04 2.89
N ASP A 213 9.26 7.23 3.01
CA ASP A 213 10.19 7.41 1.90
C ASP A 213 11.61 7.19 2.40
N ASP A 214 12.39 6.40 1.67
CA ASP A 214 13.75 6.05 2.10
C ASP A 214 14.70 7.26 2.10
N TYR A 215 14.54 8.17 1.12
CA TYR A 215 15.42 9.33 0.95
C TYR A 215 15.12 10.42 1.97
N ILE A 216 13.85 10.79 2.11
CA ILE A 216 13.41 11.80 3.08
C ILE A 216 13.62 11.31 4.51
N SER A 217 13.32 10.04 4.78
CA SER A 217 13.56 9.44 6.10
C SER A 217 15.04 9.42 6.45
N ALA A 218 15.93 9.06 5.53
CA ALA A 218 17.37 9.10 5.75
C ALA A 218 17.87 10.53 6.02
N LEU A 219 17.33 11.52 5.31
CA LEU A 219 17.64 12.93 5.51
C LEU A 219 17.20 13.43 6.89
N ILE A 220 15.94 13.13 7.27
CA ILE A 220 15.37 13.60 8.54
C ILE A 220 16.01 12.90 9.74
N LEU A 221 16.21 11.58 9.68
CA LEU A 221 16.79 10.79 10.77
C LEU A 221 18.31 10.94 10.85
N GLY A 222 19.00 11.22 9.74
CA GLY A 222 20.44 11.39 9.67
C GLY A 222 20.92 12.64 10.40
N LYS A 223 21.22 13.71 9.64
CA LYS A 223 21.78 14.96 10.18
C LYS A 223 20.75 15.75 11.00
N LEU A 224 19.48 15.71 10.57
CA LEU A 224 18.39 16.44 11.22
C LEU A 224 17.89 15.74 12.47
N GLY A 225 17.82 14.42 12.49
CA GLY A 225 17.37 13.63 13.63
C GLY A 225 18.24 13.81 14.87
N LYS A 226 19.52 14.15 14.69
CA LYS A 226 20.40 14.53 15.82
C LYS A 226 20.00 15.85 16.49
N VAL A 227 19.27 16.71 15.79
CA VAL A 227 18.79 18.01 16.29
C VAL A 227 17.35 17.88 16.80
N ALA A 228 16.49 17.09 16.14
CA ALA A 228 15.06 16.97 16.44
C ALA A 228 14.67 15.70 17.24
N GLY A 229 15.54 14.71 17.34
CA GLY A 229 15.39 13.53 18.23
C GLY A 229 14.26 12.54 17.95
N SER A 230 13.32 12.80 17.00
CA SER A 230 12.08 12.04 16.88
C SER A 230 11.53 11.84 15.47
N GLY A 231 12.24 12.26 14.42
CA GLY A 231 11.73 12.19 13.05
C GLY A 231 10.65 13.23 12.70
N TYR A 232 10.36 14.17 13.61
CA TYR A 232 9.40 15.25 13.39
C TYR A 232 10.10 16.51 12.92
N LEU A 233 9.51 17.17 11.92
CA LEU A 233 9.89 18.50 11.45
C LEU A 233 8.66 19.40 11.40
N ASP A 234 8.85 20.66 11.81
CA ASP A 234 7.86 21.69 11.50
C ASP A 234 7.93 22.10 10.02
N ARG A 235 6.86 22.73 9.56
CA ARG A 235 6.71 23.15 8.15
C ARG A 235 7.84 24.07 7.67
N ASP A 236 8.29 24.98 8.50
CA ASP A 236 9.28 26.00 8.13
C ASP A 236 10.68 25.38 7.99
N SER A 237 11.04 24.50 8.91
CA SER A 237 12.27 23.71 8.82
C SER A 237 12.29 22.86 7.57
N MET A 238 11.18 22.17 7.27
CA MET A 238 11.08 21.34 6.06
C MET A 238 11.18 22.19 4.79
N ALA A 239 10.52 23.34 4.74
CA ALA A 239 10.61 24.27 3.61
C ALA A 239 12.05 24.75 3.39
N SER A 240 12.78 25.07 4.47
CA SER A 240 14.19 25.49 4.40
C SER A 240 15.08 24.41 3.80
N TYR A 241 14.89 23.13 4.17
CA TYR A 241 15.66 22.02 3.60
C TYR A 241 15.32 21.77 2.13
N MET A 242 14.05 21.90 1.76
CA MET A 242 13.60 21.73 0.38
C MET A 242 14.15 22.82 -0.52
N ASN A 243 14.19 24.07 -0.05
CA ASN A 243 14.82 25.17 -0.76
C ASN A 243 16.33 24.93 -0.92
N TYR A 244 17.00 24.43 0.14
CA TYR A 244 18.41 24.08 0.04
C TYR A 244 18.67 23.04 -1.07
N LEU A 245 17.84 21.99 -1.16
CA LEU A 245 17.94 20.97 -2.20
C LEU A 245 17.71 21.54 -3.63
N GLN A 246 16.94 22.60 -3.78
CA GLN A 246 16.69 23.23 -5.07
C GLN A 246 17.82 24.18 -5.50
N ASP A 247 18.36 24.93 -4.55
CA ASP A 247 19.27 26.07 -4.81
C ASP A 247 20.75 25.69 -4.86
N HIS A 248 21.10 24.46 -4.41
CA HIS A 248 22.51 24.05 -4.29
C HIS A 248 22.87 22.95 -5.29
N THR A 249 24.17 22.86 -5.60
CA THR A 249 24.75 21.82 -6.46
C THR A 249 24.72 20.43 -5.79
N ASP A 250 24.79 19.36 -6.59
CA ASP A 250 24.80 18.00 -6.06
C ASP A 250 25.95 17.76 -5.08
N MET A 251 27.14 18.32 -5.34
CA MET A 251 28.28 18.23 -4.44
C MET A 251 28.07 18.93 -3.09
N GLU A 252 27.37 20.06 -3.07
CA GLU A 252 27.01 20.75 -1.82
C GLU A 252 25.97 19.95 -1.04
N ILE A 253 24.98 19.36 -1.72
CA ILE A 253 23.96 18.50 -1.12
C ILE A 253 24.61 17.26 -0.49
N VAL A 254 25.49 16.57 -1.23
CA VAL A 254 26.25 15.43 -0.72
C VAL A 254 26.96 15.77 0.58
N ARG A 255 27.69 16.89 0.61
CA ARG A 255 28.42 17.35 1.81
C ARG A 255 27.50 17.76 2.96
N TYR A 256 26.40 18.45 2.64
CA TYR A 256 25.51 18.98 3.67
C TYR A 256 24.68 17.87 4.34
N PHE A 257 24.14 16.92 3.56
CA PHE A 257 23.26 15.87 4.05
C PHE A 257 23.99 14.55 4.34
N ASP A 258 25.28 14.43 4.01
CA ASP A 258 26.07 13.20 4.15
C ASP A 258 25.40 12.02 3.41
N THR A 259 25.01 12.27 2.17
CA THR A 259 24.30 11.29 1.29
C THR A 259 25.16 10.95 0.07
N PRO A 260 25.09 9.73 -0.47
CA PRO A 260 25.76 9.41 -1.74
C PRO A 260 25.25 10.29 -2.89
N GLU A 261 26.16 10.68 -3.79
CA GLU A 261 25.85 11.54 -4.95
C GLU A 261 24.73 10.97 -5.82
N GLU A 262 24.73 9.68 -6.00
CA GLU A 262 23.73 8.94 -6.77
C GLU A 262 22.31 9.00 -6.18
N ASN A 263 22.14 9.38 -4.91
CA ASN A 263 20.84 9.57 -4.27
C ASN A 263 20.26 10.96 -4.52
N VAL A 264 21.10 11.94 -4.86
CA VAL A 264 20.69 13.34 -4.96
C VAL A 264 19.53 13.57 -5.95
N PRO A 265 19.53 12.98 -7.17
CA PRO A 265 18.42 13.17 -8.09
C PRO A 265 17.09 12.67 -7.52
N LEU A 266 17.08 11.52 -6.86
CA LEU A 266 15.87 10.92 -6.26
C LEU A 266 15.43 11.69 -5.03
N LEU A 267 16.38 12.16 -4.21
CA LEU A 267 16.10 13.04 -3.07
C LEU A 267 15.44 14.36 -3.49
N ARG A 268 15.90 14.97 -4.61
CA ARG A 268 15.26 16.17 -5.16
C ARG A 268 13.82 15.92 -5.58
N ILE A 269 13.55 14.80 -6.26
CA ILE A 269 12.20 14.44 -6.69
C ILE A 269 11.30 14.15 -5.48
N SER A 270 11.75 13.33 -4.52
CA SER A 270 11.02 13.06 -3.28
C SER A 270 10.70 14.33 -2.52
N SER A 271 11.67 15.24 -2.42
CA SER A 271 11.49 16.54 -1.75
C SER A 271 10.46 17.43 -2.46
N ALA A 272 10.45 17.43 -3.79
CA ALA A 272 9.46 18.18 -4.56
C ALA A 272 8.04 17.60 -4.36
N ILE A 273 7.89 16.28 -4.29
CA ILE A 273 6.60 15.62 -3.98
C ILE A 273 6.12 16.07 -2.59
N VAL A 274 6.96 15.95 -1.55
CA VAL A 274 6.59 16.35 -0.19
C VAL A 274 6.24 17.83 -0.11
N ARG A 275 7.01 18.70 -0.79
CA ARG A 275 6.74 20.14 -0.86
C ARG A 275 5.38 20.44 -1.48
N GLN A 276 5.04 19.82 -2.62
CA GLN A 276 3.75 20.04 -3.28
C GLN A 276 2.59 19.56 -2.40
N VAL A 277 2.75 18.41 -1.74
CA VAL A 277 1.77 17.91 -0.78
C VAL A 277 1.61 18.84 0.42
N ALA A 278 2.70 19.36 0.96
CA ALA A 278 2.66 20.32 2.07
C ALA A 278 2.01 21.66 1.68
N LEU A 279 2.22 22.12 0.43
CA LEU A 279 1.61 23.36 -0.08
C LEU A 279 0.09 23.24 -0.29
N MET A 280 -0.42 22.05 -0.60
CA MET A 280 -1.86 21.85 -0.79
C MET A 280 -2.62 21.52 0.51
N THR A 281 -1.92 21.46 1.65
CA THR A 281 -2.47 21.16 2.97
C THR A 281 -2.13 22.28 3.96
N ASP A 282 -2.82 22.32 5.09
CA ASP A 282 -2.51 23.20 6.22
C ASP A 282 -1.58 22.55 7.25
N ALA A 283 -0.87 21.50 6.84
CA ALA A 283 -0.04 20.71 7.73
C ALA A 283 1.05 21.56 8.39
N LYS A 284 1.13 21.44 9.71
CA LYS A 284 2.11 22.12 10.57
C LYS A 284 3.28 21.21 10.93
N MET A 285 3.03 19.89 10.91
CA MET A 285 3.99 18.86 11.30
C MET A 285 4.16 17.83 10.19
N ILE A 286 5.41 17.49 9.92
CA ILE A 286 5.79 16.39 9.03
C ILE A 286 6.56 15.38 9.85
N TRP A 287 6.12 14.13 9.82
CA TRP A 287 6.77 13.03 10.51
C TRP A 287 7.28 11.99 9.51
N ALA A 288 8.56 11.69 9.58
CA ALA A 288 9.18 10.61 8.84
C ALA A 288 9.70 9.56 9.84
N PRO A 289 8.92 8.52 10.13
CA PRO A 289 9.24 7.53 11.17
C PRO A 289 10.45 6.65 10.84
N GLY A 290 10.98 6.71 9.61
CA GLY A 290 12.08 5.87 9.16
C GLY A 290 11.72 4.38 9.12
N VAL A 291 10.53 4.08 8.71
CA VAL A 291 10.03 2.72 8.53
C VAL A 291 10.05 2.32 7.06
N SER A 292 10.05 1.02 6.84
CA SER A 292 10.01 0.42 5.52
C SER A 292 8.93 -0.66 5.46
N LEU A 293 8.63 -1.15 4.26
CA LEU A 293 7.74 -2.28 4.04
C LEU A 293 8.13 -3.51 4.88
N CYS A 294 9.43 -3.73 5.10
CA CYS A 294 9.93 -4.82 5.93
C CYS A 294 9.46 -4.75 7.38
N ASP A 295 9.36 -3.53 7.93
CA ASP A 295 8.84 -3.32 9.30
C ASP A 295 7.35 -3.69 9.38
N GLY A 296 6.57 -3.44 8.33
CA GLY A 296 5.18 -3.87 8.23
C GLY A 296 5.02 -5.39 8.13
N MET A 297 5.89 -6.06 7.36
CA MET A 297 5.88 -7.52 7.23
C MET A 297 6.13 -8.21 8.57
N VAL A 298 7.15 -7.78 9.32
CA VAL A 298 7.45 -8.37 10.63
C VAL A 298 6.38 -8.06 11.66
N TYR A 299 5.77 -6.87 11.60
CA TYR A 299 4.66 -6.52 12.47
C TYR A 299 3.45 -7.42 12.21
N GLU A 300 3.06 -7.61 10.95
CA GLU A 300 1.96 -8.50 10.56
C GLU A 300 2.22 -9.96 10.99
N TYR A 301 3.43 -10.46 10.77
CA TYR A 301 3.85 -11.76 11.24
C TYR A 301 3.72 -11.90 12.76
N ALA A 302 4.16 -10.90 13.51
CA ALA A 302 4.09 -10.92 14.97
C ALA A 302 2.65 -10.83 15.50
N GLU A 303 1.75 -10.12 14.81
CA GLU A 303 0.31 -10.12 15.10
C GLU A 303 -0.34 -11.48 14.85
N GLU A 304 -0.08 -12.09 13.69
CA GLU A 304 -0.64 -13.38 13.29
C GLU A 304 -0.28 -14.49 14.27
N TYR A 305 0.98 -14.53 14.69
CA TYR A 305 1.45 -15.48 15.69
C TYR A 305 1.19 -15.07 17.16
N LYS A 306 0.45 -13.98 17.38
CA LYS A 306 0.10 -13.46 18.72
C LYS A 306 1.32 -13.20 19.60
N LEU A 307 2.39 -12.73 19.00
CA LEU A 307 3.64 -12.38 19.69
C LEU A 307 3.61 -10.93 20.22
N LEU A 308 2.71 -10.11 19.67
CA LEU A 308 2.47 -8.72 20.07
C LEU A 308 0.99 -8.50 20.43
N ALA A 309 0.73 -7.50 21.27
CA ALA A 309 -0.61 -6.98 21.45
C ALA A 309 -0.99 -6.13 20.21
N GLN A 310 -2.23 -6.25 19.75
CA GLN A 310 -2.74 -5.41 18.70
C GLN A 310 -2.83 -3.96 19.19
N VAL A 311 -2.17 -3.04 18.48
CA VAL A 311 -2.13 -1.61 18.84
C VAL A 311 -3.26 -0.85 18.13
N HIS A 312 -3.61 -1.25 16.90
CA HIS A 312 -4.60 -0.60 16.05
C HIS A 312 -5.54 -1.62 15.42
N ASP A 313 -6.82 -1.25 15.22
CA ASP A 313 -7.81 -2.10 14.52
C ASP A 313 -7.76 -1.89 13.01
N PHE A 314 -6.78 -2.50 12.37
CA PHE A 314 -6.61 -2.46 10.91
C PHE A 314 -7.78 -3.08 10.14
N GLU A 315 -8.50 -4.04 10.71
CA GLU A 315 -9.71 -4.60 10.07
C GLU A 315 -10.81 -3.54 9.99
N GLN A 316 -10.94 -2.71 11.03
CA GLN A 316 -11.88 -1.60 11.03
C GLN A 316 -11.52 -0.54 9.98
N ASP A 317 -10.24 -0.34 9.66
CA ASP A 317 -9.82 0.57 8.57
C ASP A 317 -10.28 0.06 7.21
N ILE A 318 -10.16 -1.24 6.95
CA ILE A 318 -10.66 -1.87 5.72
C ILE A 318 -12.17 -1.62 5.57
N VAL A 319 -12.92 -1.86 6.64
CA VAL A 319 -14.37 -1.63 6.69
C VAL A 319 -14.73 -0.16 6.50
N THR A 320 -13.96 0.74 7.10
CA THR A 320 -14.19 2.19 6.98
C THR A 320 -13.86 2.68 5.56
N CYS A 321 -12.83 2.11 4.92
CA CYS A 321 -12.54 2.34 3.51
C CYS A 321 -13.73 1.92 2.62
N ALA A 322 -14.26 0.71 2.83
CA ALA A 322 -15.45 0.25 2.10
C ALA A 322 -16.67 1.13 2.30
N ARG A 323 -16.92 1.59 3.54
CA ARG A 323 -17.98 2.57 3.84
C ARG A 323 -17.75 3.91 3.14
N GLY A 324 -16.51 4.37 3.05
CA GLY A 324 -16.14 5.57 2.30
C GLY A 324 -16.47 5.44 0.80
N ILE A 325 -16.17 4.29 0.21
CA ILE A 325 -16.52 3.97 -1.19
C ILE A 325 -18.04 3.95 -1.35
N SER A 326 -18.76 3.22 -0.50
CA SER A 326 -20.24 3.18 -0.52
C SER A 326 -20.85 4.59 -0.48
N LYS A 327 -20.38 5.43 0.44
CA LYS A 327 -20.83 6.84 0.54
C LYS A 327 -20.53 7.63 -0.73
N ARG A 328 -19.36 7.45 -1.34
CA ARG A 328 -18.97 8.13 -2.58
C ARG A 328 -19.90 7.80 -3.74
N TYR A 329 -20.37 6.57 -3.81
CA TYR A 329 -21.30 6.09 -4.82
C TYR A 329 -22.77 6.10 -4.35
N MET A 330 -23.10 6.96 -3.38
CA MET A 330 -24.46 7.20 -2.89
C MET A 330 -25.17 5.94 -2.34
N GLY A 331 -24.41 4.96 -1.83
CA GLY A 331 -24.96 3.78 -1.17
C GLY A 331 -25.78 4.13 0.08
N SER A 332 -26.83 3.39 0.32
CA SER A 332 -27.71 3.57 1.50
C SER A 332 -27.04 3.04 2.76
N LYS A 333 -26.59 3.94 3.64
CA LYS A 333 -25.96 3.55 4.92
C LYS A 333 -26.88 2.64 5.75
N ARG A 334 -28.16 3.01 5.91
CA ARG A 334 -29.13 2.26 6.72
C ARG A 334 -29.31 0.83 6.19
N ARG A 335 -29.47 0.69 4.86
CA ARG A 335 -29.66 -0.60 4.23
C ARG A 335 -28.39 -1.46 4.33
N ALA A 336 -27.22 -0.85 4.11
CA ALA A 336 -25.94 -1.55 4.24
C ALA A 336 -25.72 -2.09 5.66
N GLU A 337 -26.08 -1.32 6.70
CA GLU A 337 -25.98 -1.74 8.10
C GLU A 337 -26.94 -2.90 8.43
N THR A 338 -28.18 -2.85 7.94
CA THR A 338 -29.16 -3.94 8.12
C THR A 338 -28.69 -5.20 7.40
N LEU A 339 -28.28 -5.07 6.14
CA LEU A 339 -27.79 -6.18 5.33
C LEU A 339 -26.54 -6.82 5.93
N GLU A 340 -25.59 -5.99 6.42
CA GLU A 340 -24.41 -6.44 7.16
C GLU A 340 -24.80 -7.31 8.36
N GLN A 341 -25.73 -6.84 9.18
CA GLN A 341 -26.18 -7.57 10.36
C GLN A 341 -26.81 -8.92 10.01
N ILE A 342 -27.71 -8.95 9.02
CA ILE A 342 -28.38 -10.19 8.59
C ILE A 342 -27.35 -11.16 8.01
N ALA A 343 -26.53 -10.72 7.05
CA ALA A 343 -25.55 -11.57 6.38
C ALA A 343 -24.52 -12.16 7.35
N LEU A 344 -24.00 -11.37 8.28
CA LEU A 344 -23.05 -11.86 9.27
C LEU A 344 -23.70 -12.81 10.28
N THR A 345 -24.97 -12.60 10.64
CA THR A 345 -25.70 -13.55 11.49
C THR A 345 -25.87 -14.90 10.80
N ILE A 346 -26.23 -14.90 9.51
CA ILE A 346 -26.32 -16.15 8.71
C ILE A 346 -24.94 -16.82 8.66
N PHE A 347 -23.88 -16.07 8.31
CA PHE A 347 -22.53 -16.58 8.23
C PHE A 347 -22.09 -17.25 9.53
N ASP A 348 -22.22 -16.56 10.67
CA ASP A 348 -21.78 -17.04 11.97
C ASP A 348 -22.58 -18.28 12.42
N SER A 349 -23.89 -18.31 12.10
CA SER A 349 -24.77 -19.47 12.42
C SER A 349 -24.46 -20.71 11.59
N MET A 350 -24.01 -20.52 10.34
CA MET A 350 -23.73 -21.62 9.40
C MET A 350 -22.25 -22.02 9.36
N LYS A 351 -21.42 -21.56 10.27
CA LYS A 351 -19.97 -21.78 10.26
C LYS A 351 -19.55 -23.25 10.09
N ARG A 352 -20.30 -24.17 10.69
CA ARG A 352 -20.03 -25.63 10.56
C ARG A 352 -20.36 -26.17 9.17
N VAL A 353 -21.23 -25.51 8.41
CA VAL A 353 -21.67 -25.91 7.08
C VAL A 353 -20.71 -25.40 6.01
N HIS A 354 -20.39 -24.12 6.04
CA HIS A 354 -19.56 -23.50 5.00
C HIS A 354 -18.05 -23.67 5.24
N GLY A 355 -17.59 -23.84 6.49
CA GLY A 355 -16.19 -24.06 6.85
C GLY A 355 -15.25 -22.85 6.67
N MET A 356 -15.82 -21.67 6.35
CA MET A 356 -15.04 -20.42 6.11
C MET A 356 -14.61 -19.75 7.41
N GLY A 357 -13.55 -18.95 7.35
CA GLY A 357 -12.91 -18.31 8.49
C GLY A 357 -13.20 -16.82 8.64
N ARG A 358 -12.33 -16.15 9.39
CA ARG A 358 -12.44 -14.70 9.69
C ARG A 358 -12.26 -13.86 8.44
N ARG A 359 -11.39 -14.28 7.52
CA ARG A 359 -11.08 -13.50 6.30
C ARG A 359 -12.29 -13.46 5.36
N GLU A 360 -12.93 -14.61 5.11
CA GLU A 360 -14.13 -14.68 4.27
C GLU A 360 -15.31 -13.92 4.92
N ARG A 361 -15.39 -13.93 6.26
CA ARG A 361 -16.35 -13.10 6.98
C ARG A 361 -16.15 -11.60 6.71
N LEU A 362 -14.91 -11.13 6.65
CA LEU A 362 -14.58 -9.75 6.30
C LEU A 362 -14.96 -9.46 4.84
N LEU A 363 -14.66 -10.36 3.89
CA LEU A 363 -15.04 -10.18 2.49
C LEU A 363 -16.57 -10.06 2.32
N LEU A 364 -17.34 -10.89 3.02
CA LEU A 364 -18.79 -10.77 3.05
C LEU A 364 -19.25 -9.41 3.60
N ARG A 365 -18.64 -8.97 4.70
CA ARG A 365 -18.92 -7.66 5.31
C ARG A 365 -18.69 -6.52 4.32
N ILE A 366 -17.58 -6.54 3.57
CA ILE A 366 -17.28 -5.56 2.54
C ILE A 366 -18.32 -5.62 1.41
N ALA A 367 -18.70 -6.83 0.97
CA ALA A 367 -19.69 -7.01 -0.08
C ALA A 367 -21.07 -6.42 0.33
N THR A 368 -21.49 -6.57 1.60
CA THR A 368 -22.72 -5.95 2.09
C THR A 368 -22.67 -4.43 2.05
N LEU A 369 -21.53 -3.84 2.36
CA LEU A 369 -21.34 -2.39 2.34
C LEU A 369 -21.36 -1.81 0.91
N LEU A 370 -20.95 -2.59 -0.08
CA LEU A 370 -20.81 -2.17 -1.48
C LEU A 370 -21.95 -2.70 -2.38
N HIS A 371 -22.94 -3.40 -1.80
CA HIS A 371 -23.96 -4.16 -2.55
C HIS A 371 -24.73 -3.35 -3.59
N ASP A 372 -24.88 -2.04 -3.41
CA ASP A 372 -25.69 -1.16 -4.27
C ASP A 372 -24.90 -0.01 -4.90
N CYS A 373 -23.57 -0.02 -4.84
CA CYS A 373 -22.72 1.07 -5.35
C CYS A 373 -22.90 1.31 -6.87
N GLY A 374 -23.26 0.28 -7.63
CA GLY A 374 -23.54 0.39 -9.07
C GLY A 374 -24.76 1.19 -9.44
N LYS A 375 -25.72 1.41 -8.51
CA LYS A 375 -26.89 2.26 -8.71
C LYS A 375 -26.53 3.68 -9.10
N TYR A 376 -25.37 4.15 -8.68
CA TYR A 376 -24.85 5.46 -9.06
C TYR A 376 -24.69 5.63 -10.57
N ILE A 377 -24.44 4.53 -11.29
CA ILE A 377 -24.25 4.51 -12.75
C ILE A 377 -25.54 4.06 -13.45
N SER A 378 -26.09 2.89 -13.05
CA SER A 378 -27.25 2.29 -13.72
C SER A 378 -28.09 1.46 -12.75
N MET A 379 -29.43 1.67 -12.79
CA MET A 379 -30.37 0.85 -12.06
C MET A 379 -30.67 -0.48 -12.77
N VAL A 380 -30.51 -0.53 -14.09
CA VAL A 380 -30.74 -1.73 -14.91
C VAL A 380 -29.57 -2.70 -14.86
N ASN A 381 -28.32 -2.18 -14.96
CA ASN A 381 -27.11 -2.99 -14.99
C ASN A 381 -26.36 -2.91 -13.64
N LEU A 382 -27.11 -2.98 -12.55
CA LEU A 382 -26.57 -2.76 -11.20
C LEU A 382 -25.40 -3.69 -10.87
N GLY A 383 -25.51 -4.99 -11.16
CA GLY A 383 -24.48 -5.96 -10.86
C GLY A 383 -23.17 -5.68 -11.60
N GLU A 384 -23.23 -5.45 -12.92
CA GLU A 384 -22.06 -5.15 -13.75
C GLU A 384 -21.42 -3.83 -13.37
N CYS A 385 -22.23 -2.79 -13.11
CA CYS A 385 -21.70 -1.50 -12.68
C CYS A 385 -21.04 -1.58 -11.30
N SER A 386 -21.60 -2.39 -10.37
CA SER A 386 -20.99 -2.61 -9.06
C SER A 386 -19.65 -3.35 -9.18
N TYR A 387 -19.59 -4.40 -10.01
CA TYR A 387 -18.34 -5.11 -10.31
C TYR A 387 -17.26 -4.15 -10.84
N ALA A 388 -17.61 -3.35 -11.86
CA ALA A 388 -16.69 -2.39 -12.46
C ALA A 388 -16.17 -1.35 -11.45
N ILE A 389 -17.06 -0.81 -10.60
CA ILE A 389 -16.69 0.13 -9.54
C ILE A 389 -15.72 -0.52 -8.55
N ILE A 390 -16.02 -1.71 -8.05
CA ILE A 390 -15.21 -2.40 -7.06
C ILE A 390 -13.84 -2.74 -7.65
N MET A 391 -13.78 -3.21 -8.88
CA MET A 391 -12.51 -3.53 -9.56
C MET A 391 -11.68 -2.29 -9.89
N ALA A 392 -12.32 -1.15 -10.20
CA ALA A 392 -11.65 0.12 -10.45
C ALA A 392 -11.26 0.88 -9.18
N THR A 393 -11.76 0.46 -8.01
CA THR A 393 -11.52 1.13 -6.73
C THR A 393 -10.52 0.31 -5.91
N GLU A 394 -9.63 0.98 -5.21
CA GLU A 394 -8.72 0.31 -4.28
C GLU A 394 -9.38 0.21 -2.90
N ILE A 395 -9.46 -1.00 -2.37
CA ILE A 395 -9.90 -1.28 -1.00
C ILE A 395 -8.65 -1.69 -0.24
N ILE A 396 -8.23 -0.85 0.71
CA ILE A 396 -7.01 -1.09 1.46
C ILE A 396 -7.03 -2.47 2.13
N GLY A 397 -5.88 -3.13 2.17
CA GLY A 397 -5.73 -4.43 2.82
C GLY A 397 -6.37 -5.61 2.08
N LEU A 398 -6.95 -5.39 0.90
CA LEU A 398 -7.38 -6.49 0.01
C LEU A 398 -6.38 -6.72 -1.09
N SER A 399 -6.07 -7.98 -1.35
CA SER A 399 -5.37 -8.41 -2.56
C SER A 399 -6.23 -8.17 -3.80
N HIS A 400 -5.61 -8.26 -4.98
CA HIS A 400 -6.36 -8.20 -6.24
C HIS A 400 -7.43 -9.29 -6.31
N ARG A 401 -7.09 -10.52 -5.93
CA ARG A 401 -7.99 -11.67 -5.90
C ARG A 401 -9.16 -11.50 -4.92
N GLU A 402 -8.88 -11.05 -3.72
CA GLU A 402 -9.93 -10.78 -2.73
C GLU A 402 -10.89 -9.68 -3.17
N ARG A 403 -10.38 -8.64 -3.83
CA ARG A 403 -11.21 -7.59 -4.42
C ARG A 403 -12.09 -8.15 -5.53
N GLU A 404 -11.58 -9.06 -6.36
CA GLU A 404 -12.33 -9.76 -7.40
C GLU A 404 -13.41 -10.68 -6.80
N ILE A 405 -13.10 -11.39 -5.71
CA ILE A 405 -14.09 -12.17 -4.95
C ILE A 405 -15.23 -11.25 -4.49
N VAL A 406 -14.93 -10.13 -3.83
CA VAL A 406 -15.95 -9.17 -3.39
C VAL A 406 -16.76 -8.62 -4.56
N ALA A 407 -16.11 -8.27 -5.67
CA ALA A 407 -16.77 -7.76 -6.86
C ALA A 407 -17.76 -8.77 -7.46
N ASN A 408 -17.37 -10.05 -7.54
CA ASN A 408 -18.22 -11.12 -8.02
C ASN A 408 -19.40 -11.41 -7.05
N ILE A 409 -19.17 -11.42 -5.74
CA ILE A 409 -20.26 -11.56 -4.75
C ILE A 409 -21.32 -10.48 -4.95
N VAL A 410 -20.91 -9.23 -5.13
CA VAL A 410 -21.82 -8.11 -5.34
C VAL A 410 -22.51 -8.19 -6.72
N ARG A 411 -21.78 -8.57 -7.76
CA ARG A 411 -22.31 -8.78 -9.11
C ARG A 411 -23.44 -9.79 -9.10
N TYR A 412 -23.19 -10.98 -8.58
CA TYR A 412 -24.15 -12.08 -8.55
C TYR A 412 -25.22 -11.96 -7.45
N ASN A 413 -25.12 -10.99 -6.55
CA ASN A 413 -26.25 -10.62 -5.71
C ASN A 413 -27.44 -10.03 -6.52
N HIS A 414 -27.16 -9.51 -7.72
CA HIS A 414 -28.15 -8.86 -8.60
C HIS A 414 -28.37 -9.57 -9.93
N LEU A 415 -27.55 -10.54 -10.26
CA LEU A 415 -27.62 -11.32 -11.49
C LEU A 415 -27.77 -12.79 -11.17
N GLU A 416 -28.26 -13.56 -12.13
CA GLU A 416 -28.21 -15.02 -12.05
C GLU A 416 -26.76 -15.47 -11.94
N PHE A 417 -26.52 -16.47 -11.07
CA PHE A 417 -25.16 -16.94 -10.84
C PHE A 417 -24.67 -17.75 -12.04
N ASP A 418 -23.50 -17.38 -12.56
CA ASP A 418 -22.88 -18.05 -13.68
C ASP A 418 -22.00 -19.22 -13.21
N TYR A 419 -22.56 -20.44 -13.24
CA TYR A 419 -21.83 -21.66 -12.86
C TYR A 419 -20.69 -22.02 -13.82
N SER A 420 -20.65 -21.43 -15.04
CA SER A 420 -19.54 -21.66 -15.97
C SER A 420 -18.22 -21.01 -15.50
N MET A 421 -18.32 -20.10 -14.52
CA MET A 421 -17.16 -19.46 -13.90
C MET A 421 -16.20 -20.44 -13.22
N GLU A 422 -16.65 -21.66 -12.85
CA GLU A 422 -15.78 -22.73 -12.34
C GLU A 422 -14.64 -23.08 -13.33
N ASN A 423 -14.88 -22.91 -14.63
CA ASN A 423 -13.93 -23.22 -15.69
C ASN A 423 -13.25 -21.97 -16.26
N SER A 424 -13.42 -20.80 -15.62
CA SER A 424 -12.84 -19.53 -16.10
C SER A 424 -11.34 -19.48 -15.79
N GLU A 425 -10.55 -19.06 -16.76
CA GLU A 425 -9.13 -18.81 -16.56
C GLU A 425 -8.92 -17.74 -15.47
N GLY A 426 -8.10 -18.04 -14.47
CA GLY A 426 -7.69 -17.12 -13.42
C GLY A 426 -8.43 -17.23 -12.09
N ILE A 427 -9.53 -17.96 -11.99
CA ILE A 427 -10.22 -18.27 -10.73
C ILE A 427 -9.91 -19.69 -10.31
N ASP A 428 -9.29 -19.87 -9.14
CA ASP A 428 -9.06 -21.22 -8.62
C ASP A 428 -10.33 -21.77 -7.93
N ARG A 429 -10.30 -23.09 -7.66
CA ARG A 429 -11.46 -23.78 -7.08
C ARG A 429 -11.86 -23.26 -5.70
N GLU A 430 -10.91 -22.82 -4.89
CA GLU A 430 -11.20 -22.32 -3.54
C GLU A 430 -11.84 -20.93 -3.63
N GLU A 431 -11.34 -20.08 -4.50
CA GLU A 431 -11.91 -18.75 -4.81
C GLU A 431 -13.34 -18.89 -5.34
N TYR A 432 -13.56 -19.80 -6.31
CA TYR A 432 -14.89 -20.09 -6.85
C TYR A 432 -15.87 -20.50 -5.75
N LEU A 433 -15.49 -21.49 -4.91
CA LEU A 433 -16.35 -21.94 -3.82
C LEU A 433 -16.63 -20.84 -2.78
N THR A 434 -15.68 -19.96 -2.53
CA THR A 434 -15.83 -18.79 -1.67
C THR A 434 -16.86 -17.84 -2.26
N ILE A 435 -16.75 -17.51 -3.55
CA ILE A 435 -17.72 -16.65 -4.25
C ILE A 435 -19.12 -17.24 -4.17
N VAL A 436 -19.29 -18.53 -4.52
CA VAL A 436 -20.60 -19.21 -4.49
C VAL A 436 -21.26 -19.12 -3.11
N LYS A 437 -20.50 -19.53 -2.07
CA LYS A 437 -21.03 -19.56 -0.68
C LYS A 437 -21.39 -18.18 -0.17
N LEU A 438 -20.52 -17.19 -0.37
CA LEU A 438 -20.76 -15.84 0.11
C LEU A 438 -21.85 -15.14 -0.68
N THR A 439 -21.97 -15.38 -1.99
CA THR A 439 -23.09 -14.89 -2.81
C THR A 439 -24.41 -15.43 -2.31
N ALA A 440 -24.52 -16.73 -2.06
CA ALA A 440 -25.74 -17.33 -1.53
C ALA A 440 -26.17 -16.71 -0.19
N ILE A 441 -25.23 -16.48 0.72
CA ILE A 441 -25.51 -15.79 2.00
C ILE A 441 -26.01 -14.37 1.76
N LEU A 442 -25.37 -13.63 0.87
CA LEU A 442 -25.74 -12.25 0.57
C LEU A 442 -27.12 -12.15 -0.10
N GLN A 443 -27.44 -13.06 -1.04
CA GLN A 443 -28.74 -13.13 -1.70
C GLN A 443 -29.87 -13.42 -0.69
N ILE A 444 -29.67 -14.37 0.23
CA ILE A 444 -30.64 -14.66 1.28
C ILE A 444 -30.83 -13.45 2.20
N ALA A 445 -29.72 -12.82 2.62
CA ALA A 445 -29.78 -11.62 3.45
C ALA A 445 -30.51 -10.47 2.74
N ASN A 446 -30.26 -10.29 1.45
CA ASN A 446 -30.93 -9.27 0.63
C ASN A 446 -32.43 -9.55 0.47
N ALA A 447 -32.83 -10.79 0.30
CA ALA A 447 -34.24 -11.19 0.23
C ALA A 447 -34.98 -10.95 1.57
N LEU A 448 -34.31 -11.19 2.69
CA LEU A 448 -34.86 -10.93 4.03
C LEU A 448 -35.02 -9.41 4.30
N ASP A 449 -34.06 -8.58 3.82
CA ASP A 449 -34.14 -7.13 3.95
C ASP A 449 -35.26 -6.49 3.09
N CYS A 450 -35.57 -7.09 1.94
CA CYS A 450 -36.66 -6.60 1.06
C CYS A 450 -38.08 -6.82 1.64
N SER A 451 -38.20 -7.47 2.80
CA SER A 451 -39.49 -7.66 3.49
C SER A 451 -39.91 -6.46 4.34
N HIS A 452 -39.16 -5.37 4.32
CA HIS A 452 -39.43 -4.10 4.93
C HIS A 452 -39.54 -3.02 3.83
#